data_9937c630592d28bbcba8183c18da7423
#
_entry.id   9937c630592d28bbcba8183c18da7423
#
_cell.length_a   1.000
_cell.length_b   1.000
_cell.length_c   1.000
_cell.angle_alpha   90.00
_cell.angle_beta   90.00
_cell.angle_gamma   90.00
#
_symmetry.space_group_name_H-M   'P 1'
#
loop_
_entity.id
_entity.type
_entity.pdbx_description
1 polymer ?
#
loop_
_entity_poly.entity_id
_entity_poly.type
_entity_poly.pdbx_seq_one_letter_code
_entity_poly.pdbx_strand_id
1 'polypeptide(L)'
;MTMTDPIADMLTRIRNANTAMHDTVKMPASKLKESLADILEREGYIGGFDVTPATKGPGNVLEIKLKYAADRTRTIGGLRRVSKPGLRIYAQADRMPRVLGGMGVAVVSTSQGLMTDREARKRRVGGEVLCYVW
;
A
#
# COMPACT_ATOMS: atom_id res chain seq x y z
N MET A 1 2.01 -2.30 -26.51
CA MET A 1 1.37 -2.73 -25.26
C MET A 1 2.10 -2.14 -24.08
N THR A 2 1.37 -1.57 -23.19
CA THR A 2 1.97 -1.03 -21.99
C THR A 2 1.87 -2.07 -20.87
N MET A 3 2.97 -2.24 -20.16
CA MET A 3 2.98 -3.05 -18.96
C MET A 3 2.29 -2.27 -17.85
N THR A 4 1.31 -2.89 -17.20
CA THR A 4 0.56 -2.24 -16.13
C THR A 4 1.08 -2.69 -14.77
N ASP A 5 1.14 -1.74 -13.84
CA ASP A 5 1.50 -2.03 -12.46
C ASP A 5 0.45 -1.37 -11.57
N PRO A 6 -0.61 -2.12 -11.20
CA PRO A 6 -1.70 -1.57 -10.38
C PRO A 6 -1.23 -1.04 -9.02
N ILE A 7 -0.21 -1.66 -8.43
CA ILE A 7 0.34 -1.22 -7.15
C ILE A 7 1.04 0.13 -7.33
N ALA A 8 1.87 0.27 -8.38
CA ALA A 8 2.54 1.54 -8.65
C ALA A 8 1.54 2.65 -8.90
N ASP A 9 0.47 2.36 -9.66
CA ASP A 9 -0.60 3.32 -9.92
C ASP A 9 -1.28 3.75 -8.62
N MET A 10 -1.60 2.79 -7.76
CA MET A 10 -2.21 3.07 -6.46
C MET A 10 -1.31 3.96 -5.60
N LEU A 11 -0.02 3.63 -5.50
CA LEU A 11 0.93 4.41 -4.72
C LEU A 11 1.06 5.83 -5.27
N THR A 12 1.08 5.98 -6.60
CA THR A 12 1.15 7.30 -7.24
C THR A 12 -0.09 8.13 -6.94
N ARG A 13 -1.28 7.53 -7.03
CA ARG A 13 -2.53 8.24 -6.72
C ARG A 13 -2.56 8.69 -5.26
N ILE A 14 -2.16 7.82 -4.33
CA ILE A 14 -2.09 8.18 -2.91
C ILE A 14 -1.07 9.28 -2.69
N ARG A 15 0.11 9.16 -3.30
CA ARG A 15 1.18 10.16 -3.16
C ARG A 15 0.74 11.53 -3.65
N ASN A 16 0.11 11.58 -4.84
CA ASN A 16 -0.35 12.84 -5.40
C ASN A 16 -1.45 13.48 -4.57
N ALA A 17 -2.41 12.69 -4.10
CA ALA A 17 -3.49 13.17 -3.25
C ALA A 17 -2.96 13.67 -1.90
N ASN A 18 -1.99 12.96 -1.34
CA ASN A 18 -1.35 13.32 -0.07
C ASN A 18 -0.58 14.64 -0.21
N THR A 19 0.14 14.83 -1.32
CA THR A 19 0.87 16.05 -1.59
C THR A 19 -0.07 17.24 -1.77
N ALA A 20 -1.20 17.03 -2.45
CA ALA A 20 -2.21 18.06 -2.69
C ALA A 20 -3.15 18.28 -1.50
N MET A 21 -2.96 17.53 -0.41
CA MET A 21 -3.79 17.62 0.81
C MET A 21 -5.25 17.28 0.56
N HIS A 22 -5.53 16.36 -0.36
CA HIS A 22 -6.89 15.87 -0.60
C HIS A 22 -7.35 15.00 0.56
N ASP A 23 -8.64 15.03 0.87
CA ASP A 23 -9.21 14.19 1.93
C ASP A 23 -9.39 12.75 1.48
N THR A 24 -9.68 12.53 0.20
CA THR A 24 -9.92 11.19 -0.33
C THR A 24 -9.24 11.01 -1.69
N VAL A 25 -9.04 9.75 -2.06
CA VAL A 25 -8.57 9.39 -3.39
C VAL A 25 -9.34 8.16 -3.87
N LYS A 26 -9.74 8.15 -5.13
CA LYS A 26 -10.52 7.07 -5.72
C LYS A 26 -9.73 6.37 -6.81
N MET A 27 -9.99 5.08 -6.98
CA MET A 27 -9.35 4.28 -8.00
C MET A 27 -10.20 3.02 -8.28
N PRO A 28 -10.00 2.36 -9.42
CA PRO A 28 -10.65 1.05 -9.63
C PRO A 28 -10.22 0.07 -8.54
N ALA A 29 -11.17 -0.66 -7.99
CA ALA A 29 -10.90 -1.61 -6.91
C ALA A 29 -10.35 -2.93 -7.45
N SER A 30 -9.55 -3.60 -6.63
CA SER A 30 -9.14 -4.98 -6.84
C SER A 30 -8.85 -5.58 -5.47
N LYS A 31 -8.84 -6.91 -5.39
CA LYS A 31 -8.55 -7.58 -4.12
C LYS A 31 -7.18 -7.21 -3.57
N LEU A 32 -6.20 -7.10 -4.45
CA LEU A 32 -4.84 -6.73 -4.06
C LEU A 32 -4.80 -5.31 -3.48
N LYS A 33 -5.47 -4.36 -4.14
CA LYS A 33 -5.52 -2.98 -3.66
C LYS A 33 -6.28 -2.87 -2.34
N GLU A 34 -7.37 -3.63 -2.18
CA GLU A 34 -8.12 -3.66 -0.92
C GLU A 34 -7.27 -4.21 0.22
N SER A 35 -6.51 -5.27 -0.04
CA SER A 35 -5.60 -5.85 0.96
C SER A 35 -4.52 -4.86 1.36
N LEU A 36 -3.97 -4.12 0.39
CA LEU A 36 -2.97 -3.10 0.66
C LEU A 36 -3.58 -1.95 1.48
N ALA A 37 -4.78 -1.50 1.13
CA ALA A 37 -5.49 -0.45 1.87
C ALA A 37 -5.75 -0.90 3.32
N ASP A 38 -6.12 -2.15 3.52
CA ASP A 38 -6.35 -2.69 4.85
C ASP A 38 -5.08 -2.63 5.71
N ILE A 39 -3.94 -2.97 5.12
CA ILE A 39 -2.65 -2.87 5.83
C ILE A 39 -2.35 -1.41 6.18
N LEU A 40 -2.55 -0.49 5.24
CA LEU A 40 -2.29 0.94 5.48
C LEU A 40 -3.18 1.48 6.60
N GLU A 41 -4.43 1.04 6.67
CA GLU A 41 -5.34 1.44 7.74
C GLU A 41 -4.90 0.88 9.10
N ARG A 42 -4.58 -0.41 9.15
CA ARG A 42 -4.14 -1.06 10.39
C ARG A 42 -2.85 -0.48 10.93
N GLU A 43 -1.96 -0.05 10.04
CA GLU A 43 -0.69 0.58 10.43
C GLU A 43 -0.81 2.06 10.72
N GLY A 44 -2.01 2.63 10.55
CA GLY A 44 -2.30 4.01 10.91
C GLY A 44 -1.92 5.04 9.87
N TYR A 45 -1.65 4.63 8.61
CA TYR A 45 -1.26 5.56 7.56
C TYR A 45 -2.45 6.23 6.87
N ILE A 46 -3.60 5.57 6.85
CA ILE A 46 -4.83 6.14 6.28
C ILE A 46 -5.96 6.06 7.30
N GLY A 47 -7.01 6.88 7.11
CA GLY A 47 -8.15 6.92 8.01
C GLY A 47 -9.14 5.79 7.77
N GLY A 48 -9.14 5.20 6.58
CA GLY A 48 -10.03 4.13 6.23
C GLY A 48 -10.22 4.02 4.73
N PHE A 49 -11.03 3.07 4.31
CA PHE A 49 -11.36 2.91 2.90
C PHE A 49 -12.73 2.26 2.76
N ASP A 50 -13.36 2.52 1.60
CA ASP A 50 -14.65 1.91 1.24
C ASP A 50 -14.58 1.40 -0.19
N VAL A 51 -15.34 0.34 -0.46
CA VAL A 51 -15.48 -0.21 -1.80
C VAL A 51 -16.96 -0.11 -2.20
N THR A 52 -17.22 0.59 -3.31
CA THR A 52 -18.57 0.80 -3.77
C THR A 52 -18.66 0.44 -5.26
N PRO A 53 -19.87 0.08 -5.77
CA PRO A 53 -20.03 -0.16 -7.20
C PRO A 53 -19.72 1.10 -8.00
N ALA A 54 -19.10 0.93 -9.17
CA ALA A 54 -18.81 2.04 -10.05
C ALA A 54 -20.12 2.64 -10.57
N THR A 55 -20.18 3.98 -10.65
CA THR A 55 -21.36 4.68 -11.18
C THR A 55 -21.41 4.57 -12.69
N LYS A 56 -20.28 4.37 -13.36
CA LYS A 56 -20.17 4.18 -14.80
C LYS A 56 -19.32 2.95 -15.08
N GLY A 57 -19.85 2.04 -15.87
CA GLY A 57 -19.13 0.84 -16.27
C GLY A 57 -19.12 -0.25 -15.20
N PRO A 58 -18.48 -1.38 -15.51
CA PRO A 58 -18.40 -2.52 -14.58
C PRO A 58 -17.37 -2.31 -13.49
N GLY A 59 -17.45 -3.14 -12.46
CA GLY A 59 -16.46 -3.17 -11.38
C GLY A 59 -16.82 -2.28 -10.21
N ASN A 60 -15.87 -2.16 -9.31
CA ASN A 60 -16.03 -1.39 -8.08
C ASN A 60 -15.00 -0.29 -8.01
N VAL A 61 -15.27 0.70 -7.18
CA VAL A 61 -14.36 1.82 -6.90
C VAL A 61 -13.88 1.70 -5.47
N LEU A 62 -12.57 1.79 -5.30
CA LEU A 62 -11.93 1.86 -3.99
C LEU A 62 -11.73 3.35 -3.66
N GLU A 63 -12.30 3.79 -2.55
CA GLU A 63 -12.12 5.13 -2.05
C GLU A 63 -11.31 5.07 -0.75
N ILE A 64 -10.17 5.75 -0.74
CA ILE A 64 -9.28 5.79 0.43
C ILE A 64 -9.43 7.15 1.09
N LYS A 65 -9.62 7.15 2.41
CA LYS A 65 -9.69 8.36 3.20
C LYS A 65 -8.30 8.63 3.76
N LEU A 66 -7.69 9.73 3.34
CA LEU A 66 -6.37 10.11 3.77
C LEU A 66 -6.43 10.69 5.17
N LYS A 67 -5.30 10.65 5.86
CA LYS A 67 -5.21 11.04 7.28
C LYS A 67 -4.16 12.13 7.44
N TYR A 68 -4.53 13.16 8.17
CA TYR A 68 -3.63 14.27 8.49
C TYR A 68 -3.73 14.58 9.97
N ALA A 69 -2.64 15.11 10.53
CA ALA A 69 -2.66 15.58 11.91
C ALA A 69 -3.48 16.88 12.01
N ALA A 70 -3.81 17.27 13.23
CA ALA A 70 -4.61 18.47 13.48
C ALA A 70 -3.96 19.74 12.91
N ASP A 71 -2.62 19.78 12.85
CA ASP A 71 -1.86 20.89 12.28
C ASP A 71 -1.65 20.72 10.76
N ARG A 72 -2.36 19.80 10.12
CA ARG A 72 -2.30 19.48 8.68
C ARG A 72 -0.99 18.83 8.26
N THR A 73 -0.21 18.32 9.21
CA THR A 73 0.97 17.50 8.88
C THR A 73 0.53 16.17 8.29
N ARG A 74 1.19 15.76 7.21
CA ARG A 74 0.87 14.50 6.52
C ARG A 74 1.28 13.31 7.36
N THR A 75 0.38 12.32 7.47
CA THR A 75 0.67 11.07 8.18
C THR A 75 1.61 10.18 7.34
N ILE A 76 1.41 10.17 6.02
CA ILE A 76 2.31 9.43 5.11
C ILE A 76 3.47 10.32 4.74
N GLY A 77 4.69 9.91 5.14
CA GLY A 77 5.91 10.63 4.77
C GLY A 77 6.41 10.26 3.38
N GLY A 78 6.21 9.00 2.98
CA GLY A 78 6.62 8.56 1.66
C GLY A 78 6.09 7.18 1.32
N LEU A 79 6.10 6.89 0.02
CA LEU A 79 5.67 5.62 -0.56
C LEU A 79 6.66 5.26 -1.66
N ARG A 80 7.14 4.02 -1.66
CA ARG A 80 8.10 3.57 -2.67
C ARG A 80 7.74 2.17 -3.17
N ARG A 81 7.59 2.04 -4.50
CA ARG A 81 7.45 0.73 -5.14
C ARG A 81 8.80 0.02 -5.12
N VAL A 82 8.83 -1.23 -4.67
CA VAL A 82 10.06 -2.02 -4.60
C VAL A 82 10.08 -3.07 -5.72
N SER A 83 9.20 -4.06 -5.64
CA SER A 83 9.08 -5.08 -6.69
C SER A 83 8.28 -4.52 -7.85
N LYS A 84 8.74 -4.76 -9.08
CA LYS A 84 8.11 -4.24 -10.30
C LYS A 84 7.87 -5.39 -11.27
N PRO A 85 6.92 -5.26 -12.23
CA PRO A 85 6.68 -6.33 -13.18
C PRO A 85 7.92 -6.81 -13.93
N GLY A 86 8.84 -5.90 -14.25
CA GLY A 86 10.10 -6.25 -14.94
C GLY A 86 11.24 -6.63 -14.01
N LEU A 87 11.07 -6.46 -12.70
CA LEU A 87 12.12 -6.73 -11.73
C LEU A 87 11.50 -7.09 -10.39
N ARG A 88 11.23 -8.36 -10.17
CA ARG A 88 10.63 -8.82 -8.92
C ARG A 88 11.67 -8.94 -7.83
N ILE A 89 11.33 -8.46 -6.64
CA ILE A 89 12.20 -8.46 -5.46
C ILE A 89 11.59 -9.34 -4.39
N TYR A 90 12.32 -10.34 -3.95
CA TYR A 90 11.88 -11.27 -2.91
C TYR A 90 12.81 -11.21 -1.72
N ALA A 91 12.28 -11.53 -0.53
CA ALA A 91 13.08 -11.61 0.68
C ALA A 91 12.67 -12.83 1.50
N GLN A 92 13.67 -13.47 2.09
CA GLN A 92 13.43 -14.56 3.04
C GLN A 92 13.06 -13.98 4.40
N ALA A 93 12.43 -14.79 5.24
CA ALA A 93 11.95 -14.33 6.55
C ALA A 93 13.05 -13.72 7.42
N ASP A 94 14.25 -14.32 7.38
CA ASP A 94 15.39 -13.86 8.18
C ASP A 94 16.11 -12.64 7.58
N ARG A 95 15.74 -12.25 6.37
CA ARG A 95 16.34 -11.11 5.66
C ARG A 95 15.29 -10.09 5.24
N MET A 96 14.16 -10.07 5.91
CA MET A 96 13.09 -9.14 5.61
C MET A 96 13.57 -7.70 5.86
N PRO A 97 13.38 -6.79 4.88
CA PRO A 97 13.89 -5.42 5.03
C PRO A 97 13.17 -4.66 6.14
N ARG A 98 13.87 -3.71 6.73
CA ARG A 98 13.31 -2.76 7.68
C ARG A 98 13.31 -1.38 7.04
N VAL A 99 12.20 -0.67 7.16
CA VAL A 99 12.06 0.67 6.59
C VAL A 99 12.32 1.69 7.69
N LEU A 100 13.28 2.59 7.47
CA LEU A 100 13.66 3.62 8.45
C LEU A 100 13.90 3.05 9.85
N GLY A 101 14.68 1.96 9.94
CA GLY A 101 15.01 1.34 11.21
C GLY A 101 13.81 0.74 11.95
N GLY A 102 12.71 0.46 11.24
CA GLY A 102 11.50 -0.09 11.83
C GLY A 102 10.38 0.93 12.04
N MET A 103 10.64 2.20 11.74
CA MET A 103 9.62 3.24 11.89
C MET A 103 8.59 3.20 10.75
N GLY A 104 8.99 2.73 9.57
CA GLY A 104 8.08 2.49 8.45
C GLY A 104 7.77 1.01 8.31
N VAL A 105 7.05 0.65 7.26
CA VAL A 105 6.70 -0.75 6.99
C VAL A 105 7.04 -1.12 5.56
N ALA A 106 7.41 -2.38 5.34
CA ALA A 106 7.43 -2.99 4.03
C ALA A 106 6.18 -3.85 3.90
N VAL A 107 5.51 -3.76 2.77
CA VAL A 107 4.34 -4.61 2.48
C VAL A 107 4.83 -5.79 1.66
N VAL A 108 4.57 -6.99 2.14
CA VAL A 108 5.10 -8.22 1.57
C VAL A 108 3.94 -9.12 1.15
N SER A 109 4.03 -9.67 -0.07
CA SER A 109 3.08 -10.66 -0.56
C SER A 109 3.63 -12.04 -0.28
N THR A 110 2.96 -12.80 0.57
CA THR A 110 3.39 -14.13 0.99
C THR A 110 2.35 -15.18 0.59
N SER A 111 2.69 -16.45 0.79
CA SER A 111 1.74 -17.54 0.59
C SER A 111 0.52 -17.45 1.53
N GLN A 112 0.65 -16.67 2.60
CA GLN A 112 -0.42 -16.47 3.57
C GLN A 112 -1.14 -15.12 3.37
N GLY A 113 -0.89 -14.43 2.25
CA GLY A 113 -1.49 -13.15 1.92
C GLY A 113 -0.54 -11.99 2.09
N LEU A 114 -1.06 -10.77 1.91
CA LEU A 114 -0.29 -9.55 2.14
C LEU A 114 -0.13 -9.31 3.64
N MET A 115 1.07 -8.91 4.03
CA MET A 115 1.36 -8.56 5.42
C MET A 115 2.53 -7.60 5.50
N THR A 116 2.78 -7.05 6.68
CA THR A 116 3.94 -6.20 6.89
C THR A 116 5.20 -7.05 7.07
N ASP A 117 6.35 -6.42 6.91
CA ASP A 117 7.65 -7.07 7.18
C ASP A 117 7.70 -7.62 8.60
N ARG A 118 7.17 -6.88 9.57
CA ARG A 118 7.14 -7.30 10.96
C ARG A 118 6.33 -8.58 11.14
N GLU A 119 5.17 -8.65 10.52
CA GLU A 119 4.32 -9.83 10.59
C GLU A 119 4.97 -11.02 9.88
N ALA A 120 5.60 -10.78 8.74
CA ALA A 120 6.30 -11.83 8.00
C ALA A 120 7.46 -12.41 8.80
N ARG A 121 8.24 -11.57 9.49
CA ARG A 121 9.29 -12.03 10.38
C ARG A 121 8.73 -12.87 11.53
N LYS A 122 7.65 -12.41 12.13
CA LYS A 122 7.01 -13.10 13.24
C LYS A 122 6.49 -14.48 12.82
N ARG A 123 5.92 -14.59 11.63
CA ARG A 123 5.39 -15.85 11.10
C ARG A 123 6.47 -16.69 10.42
N ARG A 124 7.69 -16.15 10.28
CA ARG A 124 8.81 -16.82 9.62
C ARG A 124 8.49 -17.21 8.18
N VAL A 125 7.84 -16.31 7.45
CA VAL A 125 7.54 -16.49 6.03
C VAL A 125 8.24 -15.44 5.22
N GLY A 126 8.71 -15.83 4.03
CA GLY A 126 9.26 -14.90 3.06
C GLY A 126 8.26 -14.58 1.99
N GLY A 127 8.58 -13.65 1.11
CA GLY A 127 7.70 -13.30 0.01
C GLY A 127 8.23 -12.18 -0.84
N GLU A 128 7.37 -11.69 -1.73
CA GLU A 128 7.68 -10.59 -2.62
C GLU A 128 7.49 -9.26 -1.89
N VAL A 129 8.54 -8.43 -1.87
CA VAL A 129 8.48 -7.12 -1.24
C VAL A 129 7.85 -6.14 -2.22
N LEU A 130 6.60 -5.76 -1.98
CA LEU A 130 5.83 -4.94 -2.91
C LEU A 130 6.22 -3.46 -2.83
N CYS A 131 6.26 -2.91 -1.64
CA CYS A 131 6.51 -1.48 -1.46
C CYS A 131 6.94 -1.16 -0.03
N TYR A 132 7.47 0.05 0.13
CA TYR A 132 7.75 0.63 1.43
C TYR A 132 6.82 1.81 1.69
N VAL A 133 6.41 1.98 2.94
CA VAL A 133 5.57 3.09 3.40
C VAL A 133 6.15 3.62 4.71
N TRP A 134 6.25 4.93 4.81
CA TRP A 134 6.73 5.55 6.05
C TRP A 134 6.08 6.90 6.30
#